data_d6ca27c63fdfaac39c530c5b0f18cac9
#
_entry.id   d6ca27c63fdfaac39c530c5b0f18cac9
#
_cell.length_a   1.000
_cell.length_b   1.000
_cell.length_c   1.000
_cell.angle_alpha   90.00
_cell.angle_beta   90.00
_cell.angle_gamma   90.00
#
_symmetry.space_group_name_H-M   'P 1'
#
loop_
_entity.id
_entity.type
_entity.pdbx_description
1 polymer ?
#
loop_
_entity_poly.entity_id
_entity_poly.type
_entity_poly.pdbx_seq_one_letter_code
_entity_poly.pdbx_strand_id
1 'polypeptide(L)'
;EDRVLTLTKHICGEGIGIYGIFLMLINAQRFAKMTCLGQEVVAWSARDENQHVDGLTWLLNNELSENPNQMSPEIVNKILTMFANSVERGVALAKRAYQQGSLRDLSIEQIEVFLKQLANARIAQLNIGIDAVFPDVSKEILPQVGVLFAKSTLVNFFEASNTNYSVGSLTGDWVYPDENYQTDHELEQEILNG
;
A
#
# COMPACT_ATOMS: atom_id res chain seq x y z
N GLU A 1 -21.13 -16.20 -5.43
CA GLU A 1 -19.69 -15.93 -5.35
C GLU A 1 -19.25 -16.26 -3.92
N ASP A 2 -18.17 -17.02 -3.78
CA ASP A 2 -17.67 -17.47 -2.48
C ASP A 2 -17.16 -16.27 -1.67
N ARG A 3 -17.78 -15.99 -0.51
CA ARG A 3 -17.44 -14.85 0.36
C ARG A 3 -15.99 -14.92 0.83
N VAL A 4 -15.52 -16.12 1.17
CA VAL A 4 -14.12 -16.34 1.64
C VAL A 4 -13.14 -15.88 0.57
N LEU A 5 -13.35 -16.28 -0.69
CA LEU A 5 -12.46 -15.88 -1.80
C LEU A 5 -12.57 -14.39 -2.12
N THR A 6 -13.77 -13.82 -2.00
CA THR A 6 -13.97 -12.38 -2.21
C THR A 6 -13.22 -11.55 -1.16
N LEU A 7 -13.37 -11.89 0.12
CA LEU A 7 -12.64 -11.21 1.21
C LEU A 7 -11.12 -11.40 1.04
N THR A 8 -10.66 -12.61 0.72
CA THR A 8 -9.25 -12.89 0.45
C THR A 8 -8.70 -12.03 -0.68
N LYS A 9 -9.46 -11.83 -1.75
CA LYS A 9 -9.05 -10.99 -2.89
C LYS A 9 -8.81 -9.55 -2.46
N HIS A 10 -9.68 -9.00 -1.62
CA HIS A 10 -9.50 -7.63 -1.09
C HIS A 10 -8.31 -7.55 -0.13
N ILE A 11 -8.14 -8.52 0.78
CA ILE A 11 -6.97 -8.61 1.66
C ILE A 11 -5.67 -8.63 0.84
N CYS A 12 -5.62 -9.42 -0.24
CA CYS A 12 -4.46 -9.46 -1.15
C CYS A 12 -4.22 -8.13 -1.87
N GLY A 13 -5.29 -7.47 -2.33
CA GLY A 13 -5.21 -6.20 -3.05
C GLY A 13 -4.66 -5.09 -2.16
N GLU A 14 -5.31 -4.86 -1.03
CA GLU A 14 -4.99 -3.78 -0.09
C GLU A 14 -3.82 -4.11 0.83
N GLY A 15 -3.64 -5.40 1.15
CA GLY A 15 -2.59 -5.84 2.08
C GLY A 15 -1.23 -6.16 1.45
N ILE A 16 -1.14 -6.35 0.13
CA ILE A 16 0.08 -6.75 -0.56
C ILE A 16 0.28 -5.93 -1.84
N GLY A 17 -0.77 -5.81 -2.67
CA GLY A 17 -0.66 -5.36 -4.05
C GLY A 17 0.01 -3.99 -4.24
N ILE A 18 -0.29 -3.03 -3.37
CA ILE A 18 0.22 -1.65 -3.45
C ILE A 18 1.51 -1.44 -2.65
N TYR A 19 1.86 -2.34 -1.74
CA TYR A 19 2.97 -2.14 -0.80
C TYR A 19 4.35 -2.10 -1.47
N GLY A 20 4.50 -2.75 -2.63
CA GLY A 20 5.72 -2.61 -3.44
C GLY A 20 5.96 -1.17 -3.87
N ILE A 21 4.91 -0.45 -4.28
CA ILE A 21 4.99 0.97 -4.63
C ILE A 21 5.29 1.81 -3.39
N PHE A 22 4.61 1.55 -2.28
CA PHE A 22 4.86 2.26 -1.02
C PHE A 22 6.33 2.14 -0.60
N LEU A 23 6.91 0.93 -0.68
CA LEU A 23 8.31 0.71 -0.37
C LEU A 23 9.24 1.53 -1.29
N MET A 24 8.96 1.59 -2.59
CA MET A 24 9.74 2.39 -3.53
C MET A 24 9.68 3.89 -3.22
N LEU A 25 8.50 4.41 -2.90
CA LEU A 25 8.32 5.83 -2.55
C LEU A 25 8.99 6.19 -1.23
N ILE A 26 8.86 5.35 -0.21
CA ILE A 26 9.54 5.55 1.08
C ILE A 26 11.06 5.43 0.93
N ASN A 27 11.54 4.56 0.04
CA ASN A 27 12.97 4.48 -0.22
C ASN A 27 13.54 5.79 -0.78
N ALA A 28 12.79 6.52 -1.61
CA ALA A 28 13.21 7.83 -2.10
C ALA A 28 13.41 8.85 -0.98
N GLN A 29 12.59 8.79 0.07
CA GLN A 29 12.70 9.65 1.25
C GLN A 29 14.04 9.51 1.99
N ARG A 30 14.65 8.32 2.02
CA ARG A 30 15.98 8.09 2.63
C ARG A 30 17.07 8.98 2.04
N PHE A 31 16.86 9.48 0.83
CA PHE A 31 17.77 10.34 0.10
C PHE A 31 17.28 11.78 -0.01
N ALA A 32 16.41 12.20 0.91
CA ALA A 32 15.76 13.51 0.93
C ALA A 32 15.03 13.86 -0.38
N LYS A 33 14.48 12.82 -1.05
CA LYS A 33 13.65 12.96 -2.25
C LYS A 33 12.20 12.65 -1.89
N MET A 34 11.27 13.43 -2.44
CA MET A 34 9.82 13.19 -2.27
C MET A 34 9.41 13.03 -0.78
N THR A 35 10.01 13.81 0.12
CA THR A 35 9.86 13.64 1.57
C THR A 35 8.40 13.77 2.02
N CYS A 36 7.68 14.78 1.55
CA CYS A 36 6.25 14.94 1.87
C CYS A 36 5.42 13.75 1.39
N LEU A 37 5.70 13.23 0.18
CA LEU A 37 4.97 12.08 -0.34
C LEU A 37 5.23 10.83 0.52
N GLY A 38 6.48 10.56 0.90
CA GLY A 38 6.83 9.38 1.71
C GLY A 38 6.36 9.50 3.15
N GLN A 39 6.59 10.64 3.81
CA GLN A 39 6.29 10.82 5.24
C GLN A 39 4.80 10.97 5.53
N GLU A 40 4.07 11.60 4.64
CA GLU A 40 2.66 11.94 4.87
C GLU A 40 1.74 11.05 4.05
N VAL A 41 1.75 11.21 2.72
CA VAL A 41 0.78 10.52 1.86
C VAL A 41 0.92 9.00 1.95
N VAL A 42 2.15 8.47 1.78
CA VAL A 42 2.36 7.01 1.82
C VAL A 42 2.15 6.45 3.22
N ALA A 43 2.60 7.14 4.27
CA ALA A 43 2.41 6.68 5.64
C ALA A 43 0.91 6.69 6.03
N TRP A 44 0.14 7.69 5.60
CA TRP A 44 -1.31 7.74 5.85
C TRP A 44 -2.03 6.66 5.06
N SER A 45 -1.74 6.52 3.76
CA SER A 45 -2.33 5.46 2.94
C SER A 45 -2.01 4.07 3.51
N ALA A 46 -0.76 3.79 3.86
CA ALA A 46 -0.38 2.50 4.44
C ALA A 46 -1.11 2.22 5.76
N ARG A 47 -1.35 3.26 6.58
CA ARG A 47 -2.15 3.11 7.81
C ARG A 47 -3.60 2.74 7.49
N ASP A 48 -4.21 3.44 6.53
CA ASP A 48 -5.60 3.18 6.14
C ASP A 48 -5.73 1.78 5.55
N GLU A 49 -4.81 1.36 4.67
CA GLU A 49 -4.80 0.01 4.12
C GLU A 49 -4.59 -1.07 5.20
N ASN A 50 -3.77 -0.81 6.21
CA ASN A 50 -3.64 -1.74 7.33
C ASN A 50 -4.97 -1.88 8.11
N GLN A 51 -5.73 -0.79 8.30
CA GLN A 51 -7.05 -0.84 8.96
C GLN A 51 -8.07 -1.60 8.09
N HIS A 52 -8.07 -1.40 6.78
CA HIS A 52 -8.91 -2.16 5.85
C HIS A 52 -8.60 -3.65 5.94
N VAL A 53 -7.31 -4.03 5.90
CA VAL A 53 -6.89 -5.42 6.02
C VAL A 53 -7.30 -6.02 7.37
N ASP A 54 -7.14 -5.29 8.47
CA ASP A 54 -7.56 -5.76 9.78
C ASP A 54 -9.08 -5.99 9.83
N GLY A 55 -9.88 -5.09 9.28
CA GLY A 55 -11.34 -5.24 9.18
C GLY A 55 -11.77 -6.40 8.29
N LEU A 56 -11.15 -6.54 7.11
CA LEU A 56 -11.42 -7.65 6.18
C LEU A 56 -11.01 -9.00 6.76
N THR A 57 -9.88 -9.05 7.45
CA THR A 57 -9.40 -10.24 8.16
C THR A 57 -10.35 -10.64 9.28
N TRP A 58 -10.83 -9.67 10.06
CA TRP A 58 -11.84 -9.91 11.09
C TRP A 58 -13.14 -10.48 10.48
N LEU A 59 -13.63 -9.89 9.38
CA LEU A 59 -14.81 -10.39 8.67
C LEU A 59 -14.61 -11.82 8.17
N LEU A 60 -13.45 -12.13 7.58
CA LEU A 60 -13.14 -13.46 7.07
C LEU A 60 -13.07 -14.49 8.20
N ASN A 61 -12.40 -14.16 9.31
CA ASN A 61 -12.31 -15.04 10.47
C ASN A 61 -13.67 -15.32 11.11
N ASN A 62 -14.58 -14.32 11.14
CA ASN A 62 -15.95 -14.52 11.60
C ASN A 62 -16.75 -15.42 10.64
N GLU A 63 -16.67 -15.18 9.33
CA GLU A 63 -17.32 -16.02 8.33
C GLU A 63 -16.88 -17.50 8.46
N LEU A 64 -15.58 -17.72 8.68
CA LEU A 64 -15.04 -19.07 8.89
C LEU A 64 -15.47 -19.70 10.23
N SER A 65 -15.61 -18.89 11.27
CA SER A 65 -16.10 -19.35 12.58
C SER A 65 -17.56 -19.78 12.52
N GLU A 66 -18.38 -19.04 11.78
CA GLU A 66 -19.81 -19.34 11.59
C GLU A 66 -20.01 -20.51 10.61
N ASN A 67 -19.12 -20.66 9.64
CA ASN A 67 -19.22 -21.61 8.54
C ASN A 67 -17.93 -22.44 8.34
N PRO A 68 -17.49 -23.24 9.32
CA PRO A 68 -16.18 -23.92 9.28
C PRO A 68 -16.04 -24.91 8.11
N ASN A 69 -17.16 -25.41 7.55
CA ASN A 69 -17.16 -26.33 6.42
C ASN A 69 -16.78 -25.68 5.08
N GLN A 70 -16.66 -24.36 5.01
CA GLN A 70 -16.22 -23.65 3.80
C GLN A 70 -14.73 -23.86 3.49
N MET A 71 -13.92 -24.25 4.49
CA MET A 71 -12.47 -24.45 4.31
C MET A 71 -12.14 -25.84 3.78
N SER A 72 -12.49 -26.09 2.54
CA SER A 72 -12.01 -27.26 1.82
C SER A 72 -10.56 -27.11 1.36
N PRO A 73 -9.82 -28.22 1.13
CA PRO A 73 -8.47 -28.15 0.55
C PRO A 73 -8.39 -27.35 -0.75
N GLU A 74 -9.48 -27.36 -1.55
CA GLU A 74 -9.57 -26.57 -2.78
C GLU A 74 -9.61 -25.08 -2.48
N ILE A 75 -10.39 -24.63 -1.49
CA ILE A 75 -10.46 -23.22 -1.09
C ILE A 75 -9.11 -22.76 -0.52
N VAL A 76 -8.47 -23.56 0.30
CA VAL A 76 -7.12 -23.29 0.82
C VAL A 76 -6.13 -23.09 -0.32
N ASN A 77 -6.11 -23.95 -1.31
CA ASN A 77 -5.23 -23.83 -2.47
C ASN A 77 -5.52 -22.55 -3.28
N LYS A 78 -6.79 -22.16 -3.43
CA LYS A 78 -7.17 -20.90 -4.08
C LYS A 78 -6.66 -19.71 -3.30
N ILE A 79 -6.79 -19.71 -1.97
CA ILE A 79 -6.25 -18.66 -1.09
C ILE A 79 -4.74 -18.53 -1.29
N LEU A 80 -3.99 -19.63 -1.17
CA LEU A 80 -2.54 -19.62 -1.36
C LEU A 80 -2.14 -19.09 -2.73
N THR A 81 -2.86 -19.48 -3.77
CA THR A 81 -2.64 -19.00 -5.14
C THR A 81 -2.92 -17.50 -5.26
N MET A 82 -3.95 -16.96 -4.61
CA MET A 82 -4.25 -15.53 -4.60
C MET A 82 -3.13 -14.72 -3.96
N PHE A 83 -2.60 -15.18 -2.82
CA PHE A 83 -1.47 -14.56 -2.14
C PHE A 83 -0.22 -14.58 -3.02
N ALA A 84 0.13 -15.73 -3.60
CA ALA A 84 1.28 -15.86 -4.50
C ALA A 84 1.15 -14.93 -5.72
N ASN A 85 0.01 -14.92 -6.38
CA ASN A 85 -0.28 -14.06 -7.53
C ASN A 85 -0.21 -12.55 -7.17
N SER A 86 -0.60 -12.19 -5.95
CA SER A 86 -0.51 -10.78 -5.50
C SER A 86 0.95 -10.34 -5.37
N VAL A 87 1.82 -11.20 -4.85
CA VAL A 87 3.26 -10.96 -4.80
C VAL A 87 3.83 -10.84 -6.21
N GLU A 88 3.51 -11.77 -7.11
CA GLU A 88 3.99 -11.74 -8.50
C GLU A 88 3.59 -10.44 -9.23
N ARG A 89 2.35 -9.99 -9.04
CA ARG A 89 1.87 -8.72 -9.62
C ARG A 89 2.62 -7.52 -9.05
N GLY A 90 2.86 -7.48 -7.74
CA GLY A 90 3.64 -6.43 -7.10
C GLY A 90 5.08 -6.38 -7.63
N VAL A 91 5.72 -7.53 -7.79
CA VAL A 91 7.06 -7.64 -8.39
C VAL A 91 7.07 -7.23 -9.86
N ALA A 92 6.06 -7.64 -10.64
CA ALA A 92 5.94 -7.25 -12.05
C ALA A 92 5.77 -5.73 -12.20
N LEU A 93 5.02 -5.09 -11.31
CA LEU A 93 4.85 -3.64 -11.27
C LEU A 93 6.19 -2.94 -10.93
N ALA A 94 6.93 -3.43 -9.94
CA ALA A 94 8.25 -2.93 -9.62
C ALA A 94 9.22 -3.06 -10.80
N LYS A 95 9.26 -4.22 -11.46
CA LYS A 95 10.06 -4.43 -12.67
C LYS A 95 9.73 -3.44 -13.78
N ARG A 96 8.43 -3.14 -13.96
CA ARG A 96 7.99 -2.16 -14.96
C ARG A 96 8.46 -0.74 -14.61
N ALA A 97 8.37 -0.36 -13.34
CA ALA A 97 8.87 0.94 -12.87
C ALA A 97 10.39 1.05 -13.08
N TYR A 98 11.15 -0.01 -12.83
CA TYR A 98 12.60 -0.06 -12.99
C TYR A 98 13.07 0.00 -14.46
N GLN A 99 12.20 -0.20 -15.44
CA GLN A 99 12.51 0.06 -16.85
C GLN A 99 12.85 1.53 -17.12
N GLN A 100 12.36 2.46 -16.27
CA GLN A 100 12.66 3.89 -16.34
C GLN A 100 13.92 4.29 -15.56
N GLY A 101 14.55 3.36 -14.87
CA GLY A 101 15.73 3.55 -14.03
C GLY A 101 15.59 2.86 -12.68
N SER A 102 16.74 2.43 -12.13
CA SER A 102 16.77 1.77 -10.82
C SER A 102 16.72 2.79 -9.66
N LEU A 103 16.15 2.38 -8.54
CA LEU A 103 16.22 3.15 -7.31
C LEU A 103 17.53 2.88 -6.57
N ARG A 104 18.07 3.93 -5.95
CA ARG A 104 19.28 3.82 -5.15
C ARG A 104 19.02 2.93 -3.93
N ASP A 105 19.92 1.97 -3.68
CA ASP A 105 19.93 1.08 -2.50
C ASP A 105 18.60 0.33 -2.27
N LEU A 106 17.88 0.03 -3.35
CA LEU A 106 16.71 -0.85 -3.34
C LEU A 106 16.69 -1.65 -4.64
N SER A 107 16.85 -2.96 -4.55
CA SER A 107 16.78 -3.87 -5.70
C SER A 107 15.38 -4.48 -5.86
N ILE A 108 15.10 -5.05 -7.04
CA ILE A 108 13.84 -5.78 -7.29
C ILE A 108 13.76 -7.01 -6.38
N GLU A 109 14.87 -7.69 -6.14
CA GLU A 109 14.96 -8.86 -5.26
C GLU A 109 14.59 -8.48 -3.81
N GLN A 110 15.01 -7.31 -3.35
CA GLN A 110 14.64 -6.80 -2.03
C GLN A 110 13.15 -6.48 -1.95
N ILE A 111 12.56 -5.91 -3.01
CA ILE A 111 11.11 -5.68 -3.10
C ILE A 111 10.36 -7.01 -3.07
N GLU A 112 10.84 -8.02 -3.82
CA GLU A 112 10.24 -9.35 -3.84
C GLU A 112 10.28 -10.00 -2.45
N VAL A 113 11.43 -9.97 -1.76
CA VAL A 113 11.57 -10.48 -0.39
C VAL A 113 10.59 -9.79 0.54
N PHE A 114 10.49 -8.48 0.49
CA PHE A 114 9.55 -7.71 1.29
C PHE A 114 8.09 -8.12 1.04
N LEU A 115 7.67 -8.24 -0.22
CA LEU A 115 6.30 -8.63 -0.56
C LEU A 115 5.98 -10.06 -0.12
N LYS A 116 6.94 -10.99 -0.20
CA LYS A 116 6.80 -12.36 0.33
C LYS A 116 6.68 -12.38 1.85
N GLN A 117 7.48 -11.59 2.56
CA GLN A 117 7.37 -11.43 4.02
C GLN A 117 6.01 -10.88 4.41
N LEU A 118 5.53 -9.88 3.68
CA LEU A 118 4.22 -9.29 3.90
C LEU A 118 3.09 -10.29 3.66
N ALA A 119 3.15 -11.07 2.58
CA ALA A 119 2.21 -12.14 2.30
C ALA A 119 2.17 -13.18 3.45
N ASN A 120 3.32 -13.58 3.99
CA ASN A 120 3.37 -14.47 5.14
C ASN A 120 2.72 -13.85 6.39
N ALA A 121 2.99 -12.58 6.66
CA ALA A 121 2.36 -11.87 7.78
C ALA A 121 0.83 -11.81 7.65
N ARG A 122 0.33 -11.55 6.43
CA ARG A 122 -1.11 -11.45 6.17
C ARG A 122 -1.82 -12.80 6.24
N ILE A 123 -1.23 -13.86 5.68
CA ILE A 123 -1.88 -15.19 5.74
C ILE A 123 -1.95 -15.74 7.16
N ALA A 124 -0.92 -15.48 7.99
CA ALA A 124 -0.92 -15.88 9.40
C ALA A 124 -2.06 -15.21 10.19
N GLN A 125 -2.52 -14.02 9.79
CA GLN A 125 -3.65 -13.32 10.42
C GLN A 125 -5.01 -13.99 10.14
N LEU A 126 -5.10 -14.83 9.08
CA LEU A 126 -6.37 -15.47 8.70
C LEU A 126 -6.77 -16.64 9.60
N ASN A 127 -5.90 -17.12 10.48
CA ASN A 127 -6.15 -18.26 11.39
C ASN A 127 -6.66 -19.54 10.68
N ILE A 128 -6.22 -19.77 9.44
CA ILE A 128 -6.63 -20.91 8.61
C ILE A 128 -5.70 -22.14 8.74
N GLY A 129 -4.81 -22.13 9.75
CA GLY A 129 -3.84 -23.20 9.97
C GLY A 129 -2.66 -23.18 9.00
N ILE A 130 -2.41 -22.04 8.35
CA ILE A 130 -1.27 -21.81 7.45
C ILE A 130 -0.49 -20.60 7.97
N ASP A 131 0.78 -20.81 8.30
CA ASP A 131 1.65 -19.78 8.86
C ASP A 131 2.40 -18.99 7.77
N ALA A 132 2.61 -19.59 6.61
CA ALA A 132 3.38 -18.94 5.54
C ALA A 132 3.02 -19.45 4.14
N VAL A 133 2.96 -18.53 3.17
CA VAL A 133 2.91 -18.83 1.72
C VAL A 133 4.32 -19.10 1.17
N PHE A 134 5.32 -18.43 1.73
CA PHE A 134 6.73 -18.49 1.33
C PHE A 134 7.61 -18.83 2.55
N PRO A 135 7.66 -20.09 2.99
CA PRO A 135 8.34 -20.48 4.24
C PRO A 135 9.86 -20.20 4.21
N ASP A 136 10.49 -20.27 3.03
CA ASP A 136 11.94 -20.12 2.86
C ASP A 136 12.38 -18.66 2.57
N VAL A 137 11.47 -17.68 2.70
CA VAL A 137 11.82 -16.29 2.47
C VAL A 137 12.82 -15.78 3.52
N SER A 138 13.77 -14.94 3.08
CA SER A 138 14.71 -14.26 3.97
C SER A 138 13.98 -13.53 5.10
N LYS A 139 14.52 -13.56 6.31
CA LYS A 139 14.01 -12.84 7.50
C LYS A 139 14.63 -11.45 7.65
N GLU A 140 15.51 -11.06 6.75
CA GLU A 140 16.10 -9.72 6.75
C GLU A 140 15.01 -8.67 6.48
N ILE A 141 14.93 -7.67 7.35
CA ILE A 141 13.96 -6.59 7.25
C ILE A 141 14.67 -5.32 6.79
N LEU A 142 14.18 -4.71 5.73
CA LEU A 142 14.68 -3.43 5.25
C LEU A 142 14.38 -2.31 6.26
N PRO A 143 15.36 -1.44 6.57
CA PRO A 143 15.20 -0.40 7.60
C PRO A 143 13.99 0.52 7.39
N GLN A 144 13.63 0.81 6.14
CA GLN A 144 12.51 1.68 5.78
C GLN A 144 11.13 1.04 5.97
N VAL A 145 11.04 -0.28 6.13
CA VAL A 145 9.75 -1.00 6.25
C VAL A 145 8.99 -0.59 7.52
N GLY A 146 9.70 -0.21 8.59
CA GLY A 146 9.07 0.22 9.85
C GLY A 146 8.06 1.36 9.68
N VAL A 147 8.25 2.25 8.71
CA VAL A 147 7.33 3.36 8.43
C VAL A 147 5.97 2.87 7.95
N LEU A 148 5.93 1.77 7.17
CA LEU A 148 4.70 1.19 6.63
C LEU A 148 3.82 0.53 7.69
N PHE A 149 4.41 0.14 8.81
CA PHE A 149 3.73 -0.59 9.88
C PHE A 149 3.75 0.16 11.22
N ALA A 150 4.23 1.41 11.23
CA ALA A 150 4.16 2.23 12.42
C ALA A 150 2.68 2.40 12.80
N LYS A 151 2.28 1.74 13.89
CA LYS A 151 1.02 2.03 14.57
C LYS A 151 1.16 3.43 15.14
N SER A 152 0.75 4.45 14.38
CA SER A 152 0.55 5.75 14.98
C SER A 152 -0.53 5.56 16.05
N THR A 153 -0.21 5.87 17.30
CA THR A 153 -1.22 6.19 18.30
C THR A 153 -2.22 7.10 17.61
N LEU A 154 -3.49 6.72 17.60
CA LEU A 154 -4.58 7.54 17.11
C LEU A 154 -4.52 8.89 17.83
N VAL A 155 -3.76 9.81 17.34
CA VAL A 155 -4.01 11.22 17.59
C VAL A 155 -5.29 11.46 16.80
N ASN A 156 -6.38 11.71 17.53
CA ASN A 156 -7.68 12.00 16.95
C ASN A 156 -7.46 13.05 15.86
N PHE A 157 -7.75 12.72 14.62
CA PHE A 157 -7.57 13.62 13.48
C PHE A 157 -8.21 15.01 13.71
N PHE A 158 -9.26 15.05 14.55
CA PHE A 158 -9.96 16.26 14.94
C PHE A 158 -9.33 17.00 16.15
N GLU A 159 -8.40 16.38 16.88
CA GLU A 159 -7.73 16.96 18.06
C GLU A 159 -6.27 17.30 17.76
N ALA A 160 -5.65 16.71 16.76
CA ALA A 160 -4.36 17.16 16.26
C ALA A 160 -4.57 18.49 15.53
N SER A 161 -4.22 19.59 16.18
CA SER A 161 -3.97 20.82 15.43
C SER A 161 -2.92 20.46 14.38
N ASN A 162 -3.28 20.61 13.11
CA ASN A 162 -2.46 20.22 11.99
C ASN A 162 -1.25 21.17 11.88
N THR A 163 -0.29 21.01 12.79
CA THR A 163 0.94 21.81 12.85
C THR A 163 1.84 21.59 11.64
N ASN A 164 1.56 20.55 10.83
CA ASN A 164 2.26 20.28 9.58
C ASN A 164 1.65 21.00 8.37
N TYR A 165 0.47 21.59 8.51
CA TYR A 165 -0.06 22.52 7.55
C TYR A 165 0.52 23.92 7.85
N SER A 166 1.79 24.11 7.56
CA SER A 166 2.32 25.47 7.54
C SER A 166 1.75 26.14 6.28
N VAL A 167 0.80 27.04 6.49
CA VAL A 167 0.27 27.94 5.46
C VAL A 167 1.40 28.73 4.76
N GLY A 168 2.58 28.77 5.37
CA GLY A 168 3.80 29.37 4.83
C GLY A 168 4.44 28.67 3.63
N SER A 169 4.08 27.43 3.33
CA SER A 169 4.58 26.74 2.12
C SER A 169 3.85 27.19 0.84
N LEU A 170 2.78 27.95 0.99
CA LEU A 170 2.01 28.52 -0.13
C LEU A 170 2.27 30.02 -0.33
N THR A 171 3.19 30.62 0.41
CA THR A 171 3.63 32.00 0.20
C THR A 171 4.81 32.01 -0.78
N GLY A 172 4.52 32.14 -2.03
CA GLY A 172 5.46 32.36 -3.11
C GLY A 172 4.69 32.95 -4.30
N ASP A 173 5.32 33.82 -5.05
CA ASP A 173 4.79 34.20 -6.35
C ASP A 173 4.80 32.96 -7.22
N TRP A 174 3.63 32.50 -7.62
CA TRP A 174 3.48 31.42 -8.57
C TRP A 174 3.91 31.92 -9.94
N VAL A 175 5.13 31.60 -10.33
CA VAL A 175 5.59 31.86 -11.71
C VAL A 175 5.13 30.66 -12.52
N TYR A 176 4.11 30.86 -13.32
CA TYR A 176 3.69 29.84 -14.30
C TYR A 176 4.77 29.73 -15.38
N PRO A 177 5.18 28.53 -15.77
CA PRO A 177 6.28 28.33 -16.71
C PRO A 177 5.94 28.67 -18.17
N ASP A 178 4.69 29.03 -18.47
CA ASP A 178 4.21 29.31 -19.82
C ASP A 178 3.37 30.58 -19.83
N GLU A 179 3.69 31.50 -20.76
CA GLU A 179 2.93 32.75 -20.98
C GLU A 179 1.50 32.50 -21.49
N ASN A 180 1.20 31.29 -21.92
CA ASN A 180 -0.12 30.89 -22.42
C ASN A 180 -0.92 30.09 -21.37
N TYR A 181 -0.49 30.03 -20.11
CA TYR A 181 -1.25 29.37 -19.07
C TYR A 181 -2.56 30.12 -18.79
N GLN A 182 -3.68 29.49 -19.17
CA GLN A 182 -5.01 29.99 -18.80
C GLN A 182 -5.42 29.43 -17.45
N THR A 183 -5.93 30.28 -16.57
CA THR A 183 -6.52 29.85 -15.31
C THR A 183 -7.81 29.08 -15.58
N ASP A 184 -8.18 28.15 -14.69
CA ASP A 184 -9.44 27.40 -14.81
C ASP A 184 -10.64 28.34 -14.97
N HIS A 185 -10.59 29.53 -14.38
CA HIS A 185 -11.64 30.54 -14.48
C HIS A 185 -11.69 31.20 -15.88
N GLU A 186 -10.57 31.37 -16.56
CA GLU A 186 -10.51 31.88 -17.92
C GLU A 186 -11.00 30.85 -18.94
N LEU A 187 -10.65 29.57 -18.71
CA LEU A 187 -11.18 28.45 -19.51
C LEU A 187 -12.69 28.28 -19.37
N GLU A 188 -13.23 28.41 -18.15
CA GLU A 188 -14.68 28.39 -17.92
C GLU A 188 -15.40 29.54 -18.63
N GLN A 189 -14.81 30.73 -18.67
CA GLN A 189 -15.40 31.90 -19.38
C GLN A 189 -15.37 31.73 -20.89
N GLU A 190 -14.33 31.14 -21.46
CA GLU A 190 -14.30 30.84 -22.91
C GLU A 190 -15.36 29.80 -23.30
N ILE A 191 -15.57 28.77 -22.48
CA ILE A 191 -16.60 27.74 -22.72
C ILE A 191 -18.01 28.31 -22.62
N LEU A 192 -18.25 29.31 -21.76
CA LEU A 192 -19.57 29.93 -21.58
C LEU A 192 -19.91 30.98 -22.63
N ASN A 193 -18.92 31.51 -23.31
CA ASN A 193 -19.10 32.60 -24.32
C ASN A 193 -18.96 32.13 -25.78
N GLY A 194 -18.68 30.83 -26.02
CA GLY A 194 -18.62 30.20 -27.34
C GLY A 194 -19.86 29.36 -27.60
#